data_2ca0931e9407bd5acbc46d7a260b1776
#
_entry.id   2ca0931e9407bd5acbc46d7a260b1776
#
_cell.length_a   1.000
_cell.length_b   1.000
_cell.length_c   1.000
_cell.angle_alpha   90.00
_cell.angle_beta   90.00
_cell.angle_gamma   90.00
#
_symmetry.space_group_name_H-M   'P 1'
#
loop_
_entity.id
_entity.type
_entity.pdbx_description
1 polymer ?
#
loop_
_entity_poly.entity_id
_entity_poly.type
_entity_poly.pdbx_seq_one_letter_code
_entity_poly.pdbx_strand_id
1 'polypeptide(L)'
;DPDGHRTEIVCAACGAHLGHVFEGERFTPKNTRHCVNSLSLEFIPEKTSECTEEAIFAGGCFWGVEDAFQSVPGVCDAESGYTGGTVPNPTYEQVCTGRTGHAEAVRVTYDPAKVSFEELARLFFEIHDPTQINRQGPDIGTQYRSAIFYKDERQKATALSLMEKLREHGYAVATELLPASAF
;
A
#
# COMPACT_ATOMS: atom_id res chain seq x y z
N ASP A 1 -3.80 -41.48 -7.83
CA ASP A 1 -3.33 -42.21 -6.66
C ASP A 1 -4.22 -43.40 -6.38
N PRO A 2 -3.67 -44.58 -5.98
CA PRO A 2 -4.46 -45.78 -5.78
C PRO A 2 -5.56 -45.68 -4.72
N ASP A 3 -5.46 -44.74 -3.78
CA ASP A 3 -6.45 -44.50 -2.73
C ASP A 3 -7.57 -43.55 -3.12
N GLY A 4 -7.48 -42.90 -4.29
CA GLY A 4 -8.52 -41.97 -4.85
C GLY A 4 -8.75 -40.66 -4.09
N HIS A 5 -7.93 -40.37 -3.08
CA HIS A 5 -8.09 -39.17 -2.24
C HIS A 5 -7.24 -37.98 -2.65
N ARG A 6 -6.30 -38.18 -3.57
CA ARG A 6 -5.44 -37.11 -4.07
C ARG A 6 -5.18 -37.22 -5.57
N THR A 7 -5.18 -36.09 -6.24
CA THR A 7 -4.91 -35.99 -7.67
C THR A 7 -3.56 -35.28 -7.86
N GLU A 8 -2.68 -35.90 -8.65
CA GLU A 8 -1.39 -35.31 -8.97
C GLU A 8 -1.57 -34.06 -9.86
N ILE A 9 -0.80 -33.01 -9.56
CA ILE A 9 -0.68 -31.81 -10.39
C ILE A 9 0.64 -31.89 -11.13
N VAL A 10 0.56 -31.83 -12.47
CA VAL A 10 1.74 -31.83 -13.35
C VAL A 10 1.77 -30.61 -14.24
N CYS A 11 2.95 -30.18 -14.63
CA CYS A 11 3.13 -29.10 -15.59
C CYS A 11 2.59 -29.50 -16.96
N ALA A 12 1.67 -28.70 -17.52
CA ALA A 12 1.07 -28.96 -18.83
C ALA A 12 2.07 -28.91 -19.99
N ALA A 13 3.19 -28.17 -19.81
CA ALA A 13 4.20 -28.03 -20.85
C ALA A 13 5.25 -29.16 -20.84
N CYS A 14 5.69 -29.64 -19.67
CA CYS A 14 6.79 -30.58 -19.57
C CYS A 14 6.48 -31.85 -18.76
N GLY A 15 5.28 -31.99 -18.19
CA GLY A 15 4.87 -33.12 -17.41
C GLY A 15 5.53 -33.23 -16.01
N ALA A 16 6.34 -32.26 -15.60
CA ALA A 16 7.01 -32.29 -14.31
C ALA A 16 5.98 -32.27 -13.17
N HIS A 17 6.25 -33.05 -12.11
CA HIS A 17 5.42 -33.07 -10.91
C HIS A 17 5.48 -31.74 -10.18
N LEU A 18 4.31 -31.15 -9.88
CA LEU A 18 4.17 -29.87 -9.17
C LEU A 18 3.57 -30.02 -7.78
N GLY A 19 2.83 -31.07 -7.53
CA GLY A 19 2.16 -31.29 -6.25
C GLY A 19 0.92 -32.17 -6.36
N HIS A 20 0.00 -32.01 -5.41
CA HIS A 20 -1.26 -32.74 -5.34
C HIS A 20 -2.44 -31.87 -4.93
N VAL A 21 -3.62 -32.24 -5.42
CA VAL A 21 -4.92 -31.79 -4.89
C VAL A 21 -5.44 -32.86 -3.94
N PHE A 22 -5.86 -32.45 -2.76
CA PHE A 22 -6.51 -33.29 -1.76
C PHE A 22 -7.98 -32.86 -1.65
N GLU A 23 -8.86 -33.87 -1.66
CA GLU A 23 -10.30 -33.63 -1.52
C GLU A 23 -10.84 -34.35 -0.29
N GLY A 24 -11.90 -33.86 0.33
CA GLY A 24 -12.58 -34.54 1.44
C GLY A 24 -12.00 -34.24 2.82
N GLU A 25 -10.90 -33.50 2.96
CA GLU A 25 -10.22 -33.25 4.24
C GLU A 25 -10.93 -32.22 5.16
N ARG A 26 -11.90 -31.48 4.64
CA ARG A 26 -12.70 -30.45 5.36
C ARG A 26 -11.89 -29.28 5.97
N PHE A 27 -10.70 -29.01 5.47
CA PHE A 27 -9.87 -27.87 5.92
C PHE A 27 -10.22 -26.56 5.23
N THR A 28 -10.93 -26.59 4.11
CA THR A 28 -11.34 -25.41 3.34
C THR A 28 -12.83 -25.41 3.10
N PRO A 29 -13.46 -24.23 2.88
CA PRO A 29 -14.90 -24.16 2.54
C PRO A 29 -15.28 -24.94 1.28
N LYS A 30 -14.34 -25.09 0.33
CA LYS A 30 -14.52 -25.87 -0.92
C LYS A 30 -14.19 -27.34 -0.74
N ASN A 31 -13.78 -27.78 0.46
CA ASN A 31 -13.35 -29.13 0.77
C ASN A 31 -12.23 -29.67 -0.16
N THR A 32 -11.42 -28.74 -0.70
CA THR A 32 -10.30 -29.02 -1.60
C THR A 32 -9.07 -28.27 -1.11
N ARG A 33 -7.93 -28.91 -1.05
CA ARG A 33 -6.64 -28.30 -0.68
C ARG A 33 -5.60 -28.62 -1.76
N HIS A 34 -4.89 -27.59 -2.20
CA HIS A 34 -3.77 -27.72 -3.13
C HIS A 34 -2.45 -27.70 -2.33
N CYS A 35 -1.63 -28.71 -2.48
CA CYS A 35 -0.28 -28.76 -1.94
C CYS A 35 0.71 -28.76 -3.10
N VAL A 36 1.40 -27.66 -3.31
CA VAL A 36 2.33 -27.48 -4.43
C VAL A 36 3.75 -27.28 -3.93
N ASN A 37 4.73 -27.72 -4.72
CA ASN A 37 6.14 -27.55 -4.39
C ASN A 37 6.58 -26.10 -4.70
N SER A 38 6.79 -25.30 -3.66
CA SER A 38 7.20 -23.90 -3.78
C SER A 38 8.56 -23.70 -4.47
N LEU A 39 9.43 -24.71 -4.46
CA LEU A 39 10.72 -24.65 -5.18
C LEU A 39 10.56 -24.75 -6.70
N SER A 40 9.42 -25.26 -7.17
CA SER A 40 9.12 -25.45 -8.59
C SER A 40 8.16 -24.41 -9.14
N LEU A 41 7.66 -23.47 -8.30
CA LEU A 41 6.64 -22.51 -8.67
C LEU A 41 7.01 -21.14 -8.12
N GLU A 42 6.93 -20.14 -8.98
CA GLU A 42 6.88 -18.73 -8.60
C GLU A 42 5.41 -18.33 -8.44
N PHE A 43 5.03 -17.84 -7.26
CA PHE A 43 3.70 -17.29 -7.06
C PHE A 43 3.64 -15.91 -7.74
N ILE A 44 2.96 -15.85 -8.87
CA ILE A 44 2.62 -14.60 -9.52
C ILE A 44 1.17 -14.31 -9.11
N PRO A 45 0.92 -13.36 -8.21
CA PRO A 45 -0.46 -12.99 -7.87
C PRO A 45 -1.13 -12.48 -9.15
N GLU A 46 -2.33 -12.97 -9.41
CA GLU A 46 -3.16 -12.44 -10.48
C GLU A 46 -3.38 -10.94 -10.18
N LYS A 47 -2.72 -10.06 -10.92
CA LYS A 47 -3.06 -8.64 -10.90
C LYS A 47 -4.48 -8.56 -11.41
N THR A 48 -5.44 -8.44 -10.49
CA THR A 48 -6.80 -8.13 -10.86
C THR A 48 -6.73 -6.83 -11.66
N SER A 49 -7.22 -6.88 -12.90
CA SER A 49 -7.17 -5.78 -13.87
C SER A 49 -7.96 -4.52 -13.44
N GLU A 50 -8.37 -4.48 -12.20
CA GLU A 50 -9.24 -3.48 -11.58
C GLU A 50 -8.46 -2.39 -10.82
N CYS A 51 -7.19 -2.66 -10.45
CA CYS A 51 -6.36 -1.69 -9.71
C CYS A 51 -5.66 -0.75 -10.67
N THR A 52 -6.32 0.36 -10.97
CA THR A 52 -5.92 1.29 -12.03
C THR A 52 -5.50 2.66 -11.50
N GLU A 53 -5.72 2.95 -10.22
CA GLU A 53 -5.38 4.23 -9.62
C GLU A 53 -4.35 4.08 -8.50
N GLU A 54 -3.58 5.14 -8.31
CA GLU A 54 -2.57 5.23 -7.26
C GLU A 54 -2.75 6.52 -6.47
N ALA A 55 -2.44 6.45 -5.17
CA ALA A 55 -2.36 7.58 -4.26
C ALA A 55 -1.06 7.49 -3.45
N ILE A 56 -0.48 8.63 -3.05
CA ILE A 56 0.77 8.64 -2.28
C ILE A 56 0.59 9.52 -1.05
N PHE A 57 0.83 8.94 0.12
CA PHE A 57 0.63 9.56 1.42
C PHE A 57 1.88 9.45 2.30
N ALA A 58 2.21 10.51 3.02
CA ALA A 58 3.27 10.55 4.02
C ALA A 58 2.68 11.04 5.35
N GLY A 59 2.70 10.22 6.38
CA GLY A 59 2.06 10.48 7.67
C GLY A 59 2.87 9.96 8.87
N GLY A 60 4.19 10.14 8.87
CA GLY A 60 5.11 9.61 9.87
C GLY A 60 5.81 8.33 9.41
N CYS A 61 6.13 7.43 10.35
CA CYS A 61 6.73 6.15 10.02
C CYS A 61 5.85 5.37 9.04
N PHE A 62 6.39 5.06 7.86
CA PHE A 62 5.64 4.46 6.76
C PHE A 62 5.10 3.05 7.04
N TRP A 63 5.69 2.26 7.95
CA TRP A 63 5.20 0.92 8.25
C TRP A 63 3.79 0.90 8.86
N GLY A 64 3.50 1.86 9.77
CA GLY A 64 2.14 1.97 10.33
C GLY A 64 1.12 2.48 9.31
N VAL A 65 1.55 3.36 8.41
CA VAL A 65 0.71 3.89 7.33
C VAL A 65 0.42 2.80 6.28
N GLU A 66 1.43 2.00 5.91
CA GLU A 66 1.31 0.86 4.99
C GLU A 66 0.32 -0.18 5.51
N ASP A 67 0.48 -0.62 6.78
CA ASP A 67 -0.41 -1.60 7.41
C ASP A 67 -1.88 -1.14 7.42
N ALA A 68 -2.11 0.14 7.72
CA ALA A 68 -3.44 0.71 7.71
C ALA A 68 -4.08 0.68 6.31
N PHE A 69 -3.35 1.08 5.27
CA PHE A 69 -3.86 1.07 3.90
C PHE A 69 -4.01 -0.35 3.34
N GLN A 70 -3.08 -1.25 3.63
CA GLN A 70 -3.14 -2.64 3.18
C GLN A 70 -4.40 -3.35 3.67
N SER A 71 -4.97 -2.93 4.79
CA SER A 71 -6.18 -3.50 5.37
C SER A 71 -7.48 -2.99 4.73
N VAL A 72 -7.43 -2.00 3.84
CA VAL A 72 -8.63 -1.38 3.24
C VAL A 72 -9.18 -2.25 2.10
N PRO A 73 -10.46 -2.64 2.12
CA PRO A 73 -11.08 -3.33 0.99
C PRO A 73 -11.04 -2.47 -0.28
N GLY A 74 -10.48 -3.00 -1.36
CA GLY A 74 -10.29 -2.28 -2.61
C GLY A 74 -8.86 -1.75 -2.82
N VAL A 75 -8.03 -1.73 -1.78
CA VAL A 75 -6.59 -1.57 -1.93
C VAL A 75 -5.98 -2.89 -2.39
N CYS A 76 -5.18 -2.83 -3.43
CA CYS A 76 -4.52 -3.98 -4.03
C CYS A 76 -3.08 -4.13 -3.57
N ASP A 77 -2.45 -3.01 -3.28
CA ASP A 77 -1.08 -2.96 -2.81
C ASP A 77 -0.81 -1.64 -2.07
N ALA A 78 -0.02 -1.72 -1.03
CA ALA A 78 0.52 -0.56 -0.33
C ALA A 78 2.04 -0.78 -0.17
N GLU A 79 2.84 0.13 -0.69
CA GLU A 79 4.29 0.00 -0.76
C GLU A 79 4.96 1.18 -0.04
N SER A 80 5.80 0.87 0.95
CA SER A 80 6.63 1.87 1.63
C SER A 80 7.80 2.31 0.76
N GLY A 81 8.07 3.61 0.74
CA GLY A 81 9.17 4.19 -0.03
C GLY A 81 9.45 5.64 0.31
N TYR A 82 10.16 6.33 -0.57
CA TYR A 82 10.59 7.70 -0.38
C TYR A 82 10.22 8.57 -1.57
N THR A 83 9.66 9.76 -1.30
CA THR A 83 9.31 10.71 -2.37
C THR A 83 9.42 12.17 -1.90
N GLY A 84 9.32 13.10 -2.84
CA GLY A 84 9.31 14.55 -2.56
C GLY A 84 10.68 15.17 -2.29
N GLY A 85 11.75 14.39 -2.36
CA GLY A 85 13.12 14.87 -2.19
C GLY A 85 13.86 15.10 -3.51
N THR A 86 15.14 15.44 -3.40
CA THR A 86 16.00 15.78 -4.55
C THR A 86 17.08 14.77 -4.84
N VAL A 87 17.36 13.86 -3.90
CA VAL A 87 18.39 12.83 -4.05
C VAL A 87 17.79 11.62 -4.79
N PRO A 88 18.33 11.20 -5.95
CA PRO A 88 17.82 10.03 -6.64
C PRO A 88 18.19 8.74 -5.89
N ASN A 89 17.23 7.79 -5.80
CA ASN A 89 17.41 6.47 -5.18
C ASN A 89 18.10 6.55 -3.80
N PRO A 90 17.56 7.30 -2.82
CA PRO A 90 18.21 7.47 -1.54
C PRO A 90 18.20 6.16 -0.74
N THR A 91 19.26 5.90 0.02
CA THR A 91 19.24 4.83 1.02
C THR A 91 18.50 5.28 2.28
N TYR A 92 18.08 4.31 3.10
CA TYR A 92 17.46 4.58 4.40
C TYR A 92 18.32 5.50 5.27
N GLU A 93 19.63 5.21 5.38
CA GLU A 93 20.55 6.02 6.17
C GLU A 93 20.63 7.46 5.66
N GLN A 94 20.60 7.66 4.34
CA GLN A 94 20.60 9.01 3.76
C GLN A 94 19.32 9.75 4.11
N VAL A 95 18.15 9.12 4.04
CA VAL A 95 16.87 9.73 4.43
C VAL A 95 16.86 10.08 5.91
N CYS A 96 17.34 9.20 6.77
CA CYS A 96 17.45 9.44 8.21
C CYS A 96 18.30 10.66 8.57
N THR A 97 19.20 11.11 7.69
CA THR A 97 19.95 12.37 7.92
C THR A 97 19.08 13.62 7.82
N GLY A 98 17.87 13.53 7.26
CA GLY A 98 16.98 14.65 6.98
C GLY A 98 17.46 15.57 5.83
N ARG A 99 18.54 15.22 5.12
CA ARG A 99 19.17 16.08 4.10
C ARG A 99 18.74 15.78 2.67
N THR A 100 18.05 14.68 2.45
CA THR A 100 17.60 14.27 1.10
C THR A 100 16.36 15.02 0.63
N GLY A 101 15.60 15.62 1.57
CA GLY A 101 14.31 16.25 1.32
C GLY A 101 13.17 15.25 1.13
N HIS A 102 13.43 13.95 1.12
CA HIS A 102 12.41 12.93 1.01
C HIS A 102 11.55 12.81 2.27
N ALA A 103 10.27 12.46 2.06
CA ALA A 103 9.41 11.95 3.12
C ALA A 103 9.36 10.42 3.05
N GLU A 104 9.20 9.77 4.21
CA GLU A 104 8.70 8.42 4.28
C GLU A 104 7.25 8.43 3.81
N ALA A 105 6.94 7.68 2.78
CA ALA A 105 5.64 7.69 2.14
C ALA A 105 5.18 6.29 1.76
N VAL A 106 3.87 6.13 1.57
CA VAL A 106 3.26 4.91 1.10
C VAL A 106 2.56 5.18 -0.22
N ARG A 107 2.89 4.40 -1.23
CA ARG A 107 2.18 4.35 -2.50
C ARG A 107 1.08 3.30 -2.41
N VAL A 108 -0.15 3.71 -2.56
CA VAL A 108 -1.35 2.88 -2.48
C VAL A 108 -1.90 2.68 -3.88
N THR A 109 -1.91 1.43 -4.35
CA THR A 109 -2.56 1.03 -5.60
C THR A 109 -3.95 0.47 -5.28
N TYR A 110 -4.99 0.99 -5.89
CA TYR A 110 -6.36 0.66 -5.53
C TYR A 110 -7.32 0.54 -6.72
N ASP A 111 -8.43 -0.16 -6.48
CA ASP A 111 -9.56 -0.26 -7.40
C ASP A 111 -10.55 0.88 -7.13
N PRO A 112 -10.67 1.87 -8.04
CA PRO A 112 -11.54 3.03 -7.83
C PRO A 112 -13.05 2.67 -7.83
N ALA A 113 -13.42 1.47 -8.25
CA ALA A 113 -14.81 0.98 -8.16
C ALA A 113 -15.14 0.45 -6.74
N LYS A 114 -14.14 0.15 -5.92
CA LYS A 114 -14.31 -0.40 -4.55
C LYS A 114 -13.98 0.61 -3.45
N VAL A 115 -12.97 1.44 -3.67
CA VAL A 115 -12.57 2.50 -2.74
C VAL A 115 -12.16 3.75 -3.51
N SER A 116 -12.62 4.92 -3.07
CA SER A 116 -12.29 6.20 -3.69
C SER A 116 -11.04 6.82 -3.08
N PHE A 117 -10.38 7.73 -3.83
CA PHE A 117 -9.31 8.56 -3.28
C PHE A 117 -9.77 9.36 -2.04
N GLU A 118 -11.01 9.82 -2.02
CA GLU A 118 -11.55 10.56 -0.87
C GLU A 118 -11.59 9.69 0.39
N GLU A 119 -12.00 8.44 0.29
CA GLU A 119 -12.02 7.51 1.42
C GLU A 119 -10.61 7.21 1.92
N LEU A 120 -9.65 6.99 1.01
CA LEU A 120 -8.24 6.81 1.37
C LEU A 120 -7.66 8.07 2.04
N ALA A 121 -7.96 9.26 1.52
CA ALA A 121 -7.50 10.52 2.10
C ALA A 121 -8.16 10.80 3.47
N ARG A 122 -9.40 10.38 3.70
CA ARG A 122 -10.04 10.44 5.03
C ARG A 122 -9.32 9.53 6.01
N LEU A 123 -9.11 8.26 5.65
CA LEU A 123 -8.35 7.32 6.47
C LEU A 123 -6.96 7.88 6.81
N PHE A 124 -6.27 8.47 5.83
CA PHE A 124 -4.98 9.12 6.05
C PHE A 124 -5.03 10.15 7.18
N PHE A 125 -6.05 11.03 7.20
CA PHE A 125 -6.23 12.01 8.27
C PHE A 125 -6.69 11.42 9.61
N GLU A 126 -7.21 10.20 9.63
CA GLU A 126 -7.62 9.50 10.85
C GLU A 126 -6.47 8.76 11.54
N ILE A 127 -5.49 8.25 10.75
CA ILE A 127 -4.40 7.41 11.26
C ILE A 127 -3.18 8.19 11.74
N HIS A 128 -3.12 9.51 11.51
CA HIS A 128 -2.00 10.36 11.96
C HIS A 128 -2.49 11.73 12.43
N ASP A 129 -1.64 12.48 13.09
CA ASP A 129 -1.94 13.87 13.50
C ASP A 129 -1.50 14.86 12.39
N PRO A 130 -2.44 15.44 11.62
CA PRO A 130 -2.12 16.35 10.53
C PRO A 130 -1.66 17.74 10.98
N THR A 131 -1.58 17.99 12.28
CA THR A 131 -1.18 19.31 12.83
C THR A 131 0.30 19.39 13.17
N GLN A 132 1.01 18.25 13.17
CA GLN A 132 2.43 18.20 13.52
C GLN A 132 3.32 18.57 12.34
N ILE A 133 4.28 19.46 12.59
CA ILE A 133 5.24 19.93 11.58
C ILE A 133 6.54 19.15 11.71
N ASN A 134 6.98 18.52 10.60
CA ASN A 134 8.23 17.76 10.52
C ASN A 134 8.40 16.73 11.64
N ARG A 135 7.33 16.10 12.05
CA ARG A 135 7.32 15.01 13.02
C ARG A 135 5.98 14.28 13.01
N GLN A 136 5.97 13.09 13.60
CA GLN A 136 4.73 12.39 13.94
C GLN A 136 4.95 11.63 15.25
N GLY A 137 4.27 12.08 16.32
CA GLY A 137 4.47 11.51 17.65
C GLY A 137 5.93 11.57 18.11
N PRO A 138 6.57 10.44 18.42
CA PRO A 138 7.98 10.39 18.85
C PRO A 138 8.97 10.60 17.70
N ASP A 139 8.57 10.36 16.45
CA ASP A 139 9.44 10.43 15.28
C ASP A 139 9.63 11.89 14.85
N ILE A 140 10.85 12.39 14.97
CA ILE A 140 11.20 13.80 14.70
C ILE A 140 12.11 13.85 13.47
N GLY A 141 11.73 14.68 12.49
CA GLY A 141 12.49 14.90 11.26
C GLY A 141 11.58 15.24 10.08
N THR A 142 12.14 15.91 9.07
CA THR A 142 11.41 16.27 7.85
C THR A 142 10.91 15.05 7.06
N GLN A 143 11.57 13.90 7.21
CA GLN A 143 11.14 12.63 6.63
C GLN A 143 9.82 12.12 7.20
N TYR A 144 9.43 12.53 8.39
CA TYR A 144 8.18 12.14 9.06
C TYR A 144 7.07 13.19 8.94
N ARG A 145 7.23 14.16 8.03
CA ARG A 145 6.21 15.19 7.80
C ARG A 145 4.93 14.63 7.22
N SER A 146 3.81 15.31 7.48
CA SER A 146 2.53 15.02 6.87
C SER A 146 2.47 15.60 5.45
N ALA A 147 2.22 14.77 4.45
CA ALA A 147 2.06 15.22 3.06
C ALA A 147 1.17 14.29 2.23
N ILE A 148 0.48 14.86 1.25
CA ILE A 148 -0.23 14.17 0.18
C ILE A 148 0.45 14.55 -1.14
N PHE A 149 0.87 13.54 -1.91
CA PHE A 149 1.48 13.73 -3.23
C PHE A 149 0.44 13.38 -4.31
N TYR A 150 -0.25 14.41 -4.83
CA TYR A 150 -1.33 14.22 -5.80
C TYR A 150 -0.79 13.90 -7.20
N LYS A 151 -1.48 13.01 -7.91
CA LYS A 151 -1.15 12.61 -9.27
C LYS A 151 -1.93 13.39 -10.34
N ASP A 152 -3.08 13.93 -9.96
CA ASP A 152 -3.95 14.72 -10.84
C ASP A 152 -4.72 15.83 -10.08
N GLU A 153 -5.38 16.71 -10.83
CA GLU A 153 -6.14 17.83 -10.25
C GLU A 153 -7.38 17.37 -9.46
N ARG A 154 -7.93 16.18 -9.74
CA ARG A 154 -9.05 15.60 -8.98
C ARG A 154 -8.59 15.23 -7.57
N GLN A 155 -7.47 14.52 -7.46
CA GLN A 155 -6.87 14.19 -6.15
C GLN A 155 -6.53 15.45 -5.36
N LYS A 156 -5.93 16.45 -6.03
CA LYS A 156 -5.61 17.75 -5.42
C LYS A 156 -6.84 18.46 -4.88
N ALA A 157 -7.89 18.57 -5.68
CA ALA A 157 -9.13 19.24 -5.27
C ALA A 157 -9.80 18.53 -4.08
N THR A 158 -9.82 17.20 -4.09
CA THR A 158 -10.37 16.38 -3.00
C THR A 158 -9.55 16.57 -1.71
N ALA A 159 -8.22 16.50 -1.80
CA ALA A 159 -7.35 16.71 -0.64
C ALA A 159 -7.53 18.12 -0.05
N LEU A 160 -7.55 19.16 -0.89
CA LEU A 160 -7.80 20.54 -0.44
C LEU A 160 -9.13 20.66 0.29
N SER A 161 -10.21 20.09 -0.26
CA SER A 161 -11.53 20.13 0.39
C SER A 161 -11.53 19.48 1.77
N LEU A 162 -10.85 18.35 1.93
CA LEU A 162 -10.72 17.68 3.23
C LEU A 162 -9.89 18.50 4.22
N MET A 163 -8.77 19.07 3.77
CA MET A 163 -7.93 19.95 4.60
C MET A 163 -8.69 21.22 5.06
N GLU A 164 -9.52 21.79 4.19
CA GLU A 164 -10.37 22.94 4.54
C GLU A 164 -11.40 22.56 5.59
N LYS A 165 -12.09 21.43 5.45
CA LYS A 165 -13.03 20.92 6.45
C LYS A 165 -12.35 20.73 7.82
N LEU A 166 -11.13 20.18 7.86
CA LEU A 166 -10.38 20.05 9.11
C LEU A 166 -10.06 21.41 9.73
N ARG A 167 -9.66 22.41 8.93
CA ARG A 167 -9.42 23.78 9.41
C ARG A 167 -10.69 24.45 9.95
N GLU A 168 -11.83 24.25 9.30
CA GLU A 168 -13.14 24.73 9.78
C GLU A 168 -13.51 24.12 11.14
N HIS A 169 -13.05 22.89 11.42
CA HIS A 169 -13.20 22.22 12.72
C HIS A 169 -12.11 22.62 13.76
N GLY A 170 -11.26 23.58 13.41
CA GLY A 170 -10.26 24.15 14.33
C GLY A 170 -8.90 23.46 14.33
N TYR A 171 -8.64 22.52 13.42
CA TYR A 171 -7.32 21.89 13.29
C TYR A 171 -6.35 22.79 12.55
N ALA A 172 -5.14 22.98 13.09
CA ALA A 172 -4.04 23.70 12.43
C ALA A 172 -3.32 22.79 11.43
N VAL A 173 -3.99 22.44 10.32
CA VAL A 173 -3.49 21.44 9.35
C VAL A 173 -2.15 21.87 8.76
N ALA A 174 -1.10 21.09 9.06
CA ALA A 174 0.27 21.25 8.58
C ALA A 174 0.59 20.35 7.38
N THR A 175 -0.34 19.49 6.96
CA THR A 175 -0.17 18.60 5.82
C THR A 175 0.19 19.37 4.56
N GLU A 176 1.30 19.01 3.93
CA GLU A 176 1.73 19.55 2.63
C GLU A 176 0.94 18.88 1.51
N LEU A 177 0.61 19.66 0.47
CA LEU A 177 -0.04 19.15 -0.74
C LEU A 177 0.85 19.43 -1.94
N LEU A 178 1.50 18.40 -2.45
CA LEU A 178 2.57 18.49 -3.45
C LEU A 178 2.23 17.62 -4.67
N PRO A 179 2.70 17.99 -5.88
CA PRO A 179 2.59 17.10 -7.02
C PRO A 179 3.45 15.86 -6.81
N ALA A 180 2.95 14.70 -7.26
CA ALA A 180 3.71 13.45 -7.21
C ALA A 180 4.99 13.56 -8.04
N SER A 181 6.08 13.04 -7.48
CA SER A 181 7.39 12.94 -8.12
C SER A 181 7.83 11.46 -8.14
N ALA A 182 9.10 11.20 -8.44
CA ALA A 182 9.64 9.84 -8.35
C ALA A 182 9.43 9.27 -6.93
N PHE A 183 9.03 8.00 -6.92
CA PHE A 183 8.79 7.21 -5.70
C PHE A 183 9.79 6.06 -5.67
#